data_343c7ebe67e30b2c87afc2f6766a2b19
#
_entry.id   343c7ebe67e30b2c87afc2f6766a2b19
#
_cell.length_a   1.000
_cell.length_b   1.000
_cell.length_c   1.000
_cell.angle_alpha   90.00
_cell.angle_beta   90.00
_cell.angle_gamma   90.00
#
_symmetry.space_group_name_H-M   'P 1'
#
loop_
_entity.id
_entity.type
_entity.pdbx_description
1 polymer ?
#
loop_
_entity_poly.entity_id
_entity_poly.type
_entity_poly.pdbx_seq_one_letter_code
_entity_poly.pdbx_strand_id
1 'polypeptide(L)'
;MGGRPGGGCHRATLGPMAGTDSPSGVQIYSEVFEPTSGTSGAGAVLLVSGADSHCTRWTSAFIQPLLDLGHRVVRYDHRDSGMSGKVPADVGYTLADLADDACAVMDEHGIVRAHVVGRSMGGMVGQVMALDHADRVITLTLLCSSPGLGDESLPSAADWLVDRMAERLFAPPPADHAERVAWMVELDEMFAGSRYPVTTAERIRTAAVEVERCWYPES
;
A
#
# COMPACT_ATOMS: atom_id res chain seq x y z
N MET A 1 1.37 -25.02 -34.80
CA MET A 1 2.52 -24.69 -33.95
C MET A 1 2.62 -23.17 -33.89
N GLY A 2 2.11 -22.56 -32.85
CA GLY A 2 2.14 -21.12 -32.64
C GLY A 2 2.66 -20.88 -31.22
N GLY A 3 3.93 -20.54 -31.10
CA GLY A 3 4.57 -20.19 -29.83
C GLY A 3 3.98 -18.87 -29.29
N ARG A 4 3.51 -18.89 -28.05
CA ARG A 4 3.17 -17.69 -27.30
C ARG A 4 4.48 -16.95 -26.97
N PRO A 5 4.59 -15.63 -27.18
CA PRO A 5 5.73 -14.86 -26.70
C PRO A 5 5.70 -14.88 -25.16
N GLY A 6 6.80 -15.32 -24.57
CA GLY A 6 7.01 -15.28 -23.13
C GLY A 6 6.98 -13.83 -22.64
N GLY A 7 6.05 -13.54 -21.73
CA GLY A 7 6.01 -12.29 -21.02
C GLY A 7 7.26 -12.13 -20.18
N GLY A 8 8.18 -11.29 -20.61
CA GLY A 8 9.34 -10.88 -19.85
C GLY A 8 8.85 -10.10 -18.62
N CYS A 9 9.06 -10.67 -17.46
CA CYS A 9 8.93 -9.97 -16.18
C CYS A 9 9.94 -8.83 -16.20
N HIS A 10 9.48 -7.58 -16.43
CA HIS A 10 10.34 -6.43 -16.27
C HIS A 10 10.71 -6.33 -14.78
N ARG A 11 11.95 -6.71 -14.50
CA ARG A 11 12.58 -6.49 -13.21
C ARG A 11 12.53 -4.98 -12.95
N ALA A 12 11.80 -4.56 -11.91
CA ALA A 12 11.94 -3.21 -11.39
C ALA A 12 13.46 -3.00 -11.19
N THR A 13 14.02 -2.01 -11.86
CA THR A 13 15.36 -1.56 -11.52
C THR A 13 15.25 -0.99 -10.12
N LEU A 14 15.67 -1.77 -9.14
CA LEU A 14 15.97 -1.28 -7.81
C LEU A 14 17.10 -0.25 -8.01
N GLY A 15 16.69 1.00 -8.21
CA GLY A 15 17.58 2.13 -8.07
C GLY A 15 18.14 2.16 -6.65
N PRO A 16 19.21 2.92 -6.38
CA PRO A 16 19.69 3.12 -5.02
C PRO A 16 18.49 3.53 -4.17
N MET A 17 18.39 2.98 -2.95
CA MET A 17 17.31 3.26 -2.00
C MET A 17 17.15 4.79 -1.87
N ALA A 18 16.25 5.35 -2.67
CA ALA A 18 15.85 6.73 -2.56
C ALA A 18 14.78 6.73 -1.46
N GLY A 19 15.17 7.12 -0.29
CA GLY A 19 14.24 7.41 0.79
C GLY A 19 14.05 8.90 0.83
N THR A 20 12.82 9.35 0.74
CA THR A 20 12.44 10.74 0.96
C THR A 20 12.36 10.99 2.45
N ASP A 21 13.02 12.03 2.92
CA ASP A 21 12.75 12.55 4.26
C ASP A 21 11.36 13.20 4.25
N SER A 22 10.44 12.64 5.02
CA SER A 22 9.14 13.28 5.27
C SER A 22 9.35 14.62 6.03
N PRO A 23 8.35 15.49 6.09
CA PRO A 23 8.41 16.70 6.90
C PRO A 23 8.78 16.45 8.37
N SER A 24 8.47 15.27 8.90
CA SER A 24 8.85 14.81 10.25
C SER A 24 10.22 14.14 10.33
N GLY A 25 11.00 14.09 9.24
CA GLY A 25 12.33 13.46 9.20
C GLY A 25 12.33 11.92 9.12
N VAL A 26 11.18 11.30 8.86
CA VAL A 26 11.08 9.85 8.65
C VAL A 26 11.40 9.52 7.20
N GLN A 27 12.31 8.59 6.95
CA GLN A 27 12.60 8.12 5.60
C GLN A 27 11.46 7.26 5.07
N ILE A 28 10.89 7.62 3.91
CA ILE A 28 9.81 6.89 3.26
C ILE A 28 10.35 6.16 2.03
N TYR A 29 10.23 4.84 2.02
CA TYR A 29 10.60 4.01 0.87
C TYR A 29 9.53 4.06 -0.21
N SER A 30 9.94 4.27 -1.46
CA SER A 30 9.05 4.29 -2.61
C SER A 30 9.63 3.57 -3.83
N GLU A 31 8.77 3.13 -4.72
CA GLU A 31 9.10 2.52 -5.99
C GLU A 31 8.32 3.21 -7.12
N VAL A 32 9.00 3.51 -8.21
CA VAL A 32 8.42 4.13 -9.39
C VAL A 32 8.46 3.19 -10.59
N PHE A 33 7.39 3.18 -11.35
CA PHE A 33 7.23 2.40 -12.57
C PHE A 33 6.90 3.35 -13.72
N GLU A 34 7.71 3.33 -14.75
CA GLU A 34 7.51 4.16 -15.93
C GLU A 34 6.64 3.44 -16.99
N PRO A 35 5.81 4.16 -17.75
CA PRO A 35 4.97 3.56 -18.77
C PRO A 35 5.78 2.81 -19.82
N THR A 36 5.21 1.72 -20.33
CA THR A 36 5.90 0.74 -21.21
C THR A 36 6.17 1.26 -22.61
N SER A 37 5.47 2.27 -23.06
CA SER A 37 5.62 2.86 -24.39
C SER A 37 5.46 4.37 -24.32
N GLY A 38 6.27 5.12 -25.06
CA GLY A 38 6.39 6.58 -25.10
C GLY A 38 5.11 7.44 -25.19
N THR A 39 3.97 6.94 -24.76
CA THR A 39 2.74 7.65 -24.45
C THR A 39 2.80 8.24 -23.05
N SER A 40 3.83 9.02 -22.76
CA SER A 40 3.86 9.83 -21.55
C SER A 40 2.82 10.95 -21.68
N GLY A 41 1.86 11.00 -20.78
CA GLY A 41 0.86 12.08 -20.80
C GLY A 41 -0.41 11.82 -20.01
N ALA A 42 -0.64 10.59 -19.56
CA ALA A 42 -1.83 10.24 -18.77
C ALA A 42 -1.76 10.69 -17.30
N GLY A 43 -0.63 11.27 -16.86
CA GLY A 43 -0.41 11.70 -15.48
C GLY A 43 0.16 10.57 -14.60
N ALA A 44 0.42 10.91 -13.33
CA ALA A 44 0.93 9.97 -12.34
C ALA A 44 -0.21 9.35 -11.54
N VAL A 45 -0.03 8.09 -11.12
CA VAL A 45 -0.89 7.38 -10.16
C VAL A 45 -0.07 7.11 -8.89
N LEU A 46 -0.57 7.57 -7.75
CA LEU A 46 -0.02 7.27 -6.43
C LEU A 46 -0.86 6.17 -5.78
N LEU A 47 -0.22 5.05 -5.42
CA LEU A 47 -0.85 3.91 -4.78
C LEU A 47 -0.56 3.93 -3.28
N VAL A 48 -1.61 4.12 -2.47
CA VAL A 48 -1.55 4.26 -1.01
C VAL A 48 -2.06 2.99 -0.35
N SER A 49 -1.20 2.29 0.38
CA SER A 49 -1.50 1.00 1.01
C SER A 49 -2.41 1.16 2.24
N GLY A 50 -3.02 0.06 2.68
CA GLY A 50 -3.73 -0.01 3.95
C GLY A 50 -2.80 -0.12 5.15
N ALA A 51 -3.37 -0.15 6.36
CA ALA A 51 -2.63 -0.46 7.58
C ALA A 51 -1.96 -1.83 7.46
N ASP A 52 -0.82 -2.00 8.10
CA ASP A 52 -0.03 -3.25 8.16
C ASP A 52 0.27 -3.88 6.79
N SER A 53 0.35 -3.03 5.74
CA SER A 53 0.52 -3.50 4.37
C SER A 53 1.73 -2.84 3.71
N HIS A 54 2.63 -3.66 3.20
CA HIS A 54 3.72 -3.17 2.36
C HIS A 54 3.22 -2.73 0.97
N CYS A 55 3.94 -1.83 0.33
CA CYS A 55 3.63 -1.37 -1.03
C CYS A 55 3.62 -2.51 -2.07
N THR A 56 4.28 -3.63 -1.76
CA THR A 56 4.31 -4.84 -2.60
C THR A 56 2.94 -5.51 -2.76
N ARG A 57 1.96 -5.17 -1.92
CA ARG A 57 0.56 -5.56 -2.07
C ARG A 57 -0.10 -4.97 -3.32
N TRP A 58 0.43 -3.90 -3.85
CA TRP A 58 0.12 -3.41 -5.18
C TRP A 58 0.95 -4.21 -6.19
N THR A 59 0.39 -5.34 -6.61
CA THR A 59 1.09 -6.32 -7.45
C THR A 59 1.33 -5.81 -8.86
N SER A 60 2.25 -6.46 -9.60
CA SER A 60 2.47 -6.15 -11.03
C SER A 60 1.20 -6.34 -11.86
N ALA A 61 0.32 -7.26 -11.49
CA ALA A 61 -0.96 -7.45 -12.17
C ALA A 61 -1.90 -6.23 -12.01
N PHE A 62 -1.80 -5.48 -10.91
CA PHE A 62 -2.53 -4.24 -10.71
C PHE A 62 -1.85 -3.06 -11.43
N ILE A 63 -0.52 -2.99 -11.38
CA ILE A 63 0.27 -1.87 -11.90
C ILE A 63 0.34 -1.90 -13.43
N GLN A 64 0.52 -3.07 -14.05
CA GLN A 64 0.76 -3.18 -15.49
C GLN A 64 -0.33 -2.53 -16.36
N PRO A 65 -1.64 -2.72 -16.09
CA PRO A 65 -2.68 -2.03 -16.87
C PRO A 65 -2.59 -0.50 -16.82
N LEU A 66 -2.12 0.07 -15.70
CA LEU A 66 -1.93 1.52 -15.56
C LEU A 66 -0.75 2.01 -16.41
N LEU A 67 0.35 1.23 -16.44
CA LEU A 67 1.50 1.51 -17.30
C LEU A 67 1.15 1.41 -18.78
N ASP A 68 0.32 0.43 -19.17
CA ASP A 68 -0.14 0.23 -20.54
C ASP A 68 -1.03 1.39 -21.01
N LEU A 69 -1.72 2.04 -20.07
CA LEU A 69 -2.50 3.26 -20.32
C LEU A 69 -1.66 4.54 -20.34
N GLY A 70 -0.35 4.43 -20.13
CA GLY A 70 0.59 5.55 -20.17
C GLY A 70 0.76 6.32 -18.87
N HIS A 71 0.26 5.78 -17.74
CA HIS A 71 0.48 6.38 -16.43
C HIS A 71 1.87 6.01 -15.88
N ARG A 72 2.51 6.97 -15.24
CA ARG A 72 3.60 6.73 -14.31
C ARG A 72 3.00 6.28 -12.98
N VAL A 73 3.46 5.19 -12.40
CA VAL A 73 2.89 4.64 -11.15
C VAL A 73 3.93 4.70 -10.04
N VAL A 74 3.53 5.21 -8.88
CA VAL A 74 4.35 5.22 -7.66
C VAL A 74 3.61 4.46 -6.57
N ARG A 75 4.32 3.57 -5.87
CA ARG A 75 3.87 2.94 -4.64
C ARG A 75 4.92 3.13 -3.56
N TYR A 76 4.51 3.21 -2.30
CA TYR A 76 5.41 3.44 -1.18
C TYR A 76 4.97 2.66 0.07
N ASP A 77 5.89 2.45 0.98
CA ASP A 77 5.60 1.94 2.31
C ASP A 77 5.31 3.12 3.25
N HIS A 78 4.26 3.03 4.03
CA HIS A 78 4.04 3.99 5.12
C HIS A 78 5.19 3.95 6.13
N ARG A 79 5.34 5.03 6.93
CA ARG A 79 6.17 4.95 8.14
C ARG A 79 5.76 3.74 8.97
N ASP A 80 6.67 3.14 9.70
CA ASP A 80 6.52 1.90 10.46
C ASP A 80 6.26 0.63 9.63
N SER A 81 6.05 0.75 8.32
CA SER A 81 5.79 -0.37 7.44
C SER A 81 6.98 -0.64 6.50
N GLY A 82 7.15 -1.89 6.10
CA GLY A 82 8.10 -2.33 5.09
C GLY A 82 9.51 -1.77 5.27
N MET A 83 10.03 -1.13 4.23
CA MET A 83 11.38 -0.57 4.17
C MET A 83 11.46 0.89 4.63
N SER A 84 10.33 1.51 4.98
CA SER A 84 10.31 2.86 5.54
C SER A 84 10.85 2.93 6.95
N GLY A 85 11.25 4.13 7.36
CA GLY A 85 11.74 4.41 8.70
C GLY A 85 10.72 4.10 9.78
N LYS A 86 11.25 3.77 10.98
CA LYS A 86 10.46 3.41 12.14
C LYS A 86 10.37 4.59 13.10
N VAL A 87 9.17 4.84 13.60
CA VAL A 87 8.89 5.91 14.58
C VAL A 87 8.96 5.30 15.98
N PRO A 88 9.59 5.96 16.96
CA PRO A 88 9.58 5.48 18.34
C PRO A 88 8.14 5.26 18.85
N ALA A 89 7.90 4.19 19.59
CA ALA A 89 6.55 3.80 20.03
C ALA A 89 5.84 4.83 20.92
N ASP A 90 6.59 5.76 21.52
CA ASP A 90 6.07 6.87 22.31
C ASP A 90 5.74 8.12 21.47
N VAL A 91 6.01 8.09 20.16
CA VAL A 91 5.73 9.18 19.22
C VAL A 91 4.53 8.79 18.36
N GLY A 92 3.36 9.33 18.71
CA GLY A 92 2.16 9.13 17.90
C GLY A 92 2.20 9.93 16.58
N TYR A 93 1.49 9.45 15.58
CA TYR A 93 1.26 10.18 14.32
C TYR A 93 -0.20 10.02 13.86
N THR A 94 -0.61 10.88 12.95
CA THR A 94 -1.99 11.02 12.49
C THR A 94 -2.12 10.68 11.01
N LEU A 95 -3.34 10.61 10.50
CA LEU A 95 -3.59 10.51 9.05
C LEU A 95 -3.06 11.72 8.27
N ALA A 96 -2.97 12.90 8.91
CA ALA A 96 -2.39 14.09 8.29
C ALA A 96 -0.86 13.91 8.09
N ASP A 97 -0.16 13.35 9.07
CA ASP A 97 1.26 13.02 8.92
C ASP A 97 1.51 12.02 7.77
N LEU A 98 0.61 11.04 7.60
CA LEU A 98 0.67 10.07 6.49
C LEU A 98 0.34 10.72 5.13
N ALA A 99 -0.52 11.73 5.10
CA ALA A 99 -0.81 12.52 3.90
C ALA A 99 0.38 13.40 3.51
N ASP A 100 1.06 13.99 4.48
CA ASP A 100 2.30 14.73 4.27
C ASP A 100 3.42 13.84 3.73
N ASP A 101 3.55 12.60 4.24
CA ASP A 101 4.48 11.60 3.70
C ASP A 101 4.17 11.27 2.23
N ALA A 102 2.90 11.09 1.91
CA ALA A 102 2.47 10.83 0.54
C ALA A 102 2.80 12.00 -0.40
N CYS A 103 2.64 13.24 0.06
CA CYS A 103 3.06 14.43 -0.66
C CYS A 103 4.58 14.49 -0.84
N ALA A 104 5.36 14.17 0.20
CA ALA A 104 6.82 14.13 0.13
C ALA A 104 7.31 13.08 -0.89
N VAL A 105 6.67 11.91 -0.94
CA VAL A 105 6.93 10.89 -1.98
C VAL A 105 6.65 11.44 -3.38
N MET A 106 5.55 12.17 -3.57
CA MET A 106 5.27 12.82 -4.85
C MET A 106 6.35 13.84 -5.23
N ASP A 107 6.80 14.64 -4.27
CA ASP A 107 7.84 15.66 -4.48
C ASP A 107 9.18 15.05 -4.90
N GLU A 108 9.60 13.95 -4.26
CA GLU A 108 10.83 13.24 -4.63
C GLU A 108 10.82 12.78 -6.09
N HIS A 109 9.66 12.33 -6.55
CA HIS A 109 9.50 11.87 -7.92
C HIS A 109 9.12 12.99 -8.91
N GLY A 110 9.12 14.26 -8.47
CA GLY A 110 8.78 15.41 -9.31
C GLY A 110 7.30 15.41 -9.76
N ILE A 111 6.41 14.80 -8.96
CA ILE A 111 4.98 14.69 -9.27
C ILE A 111 4.25 15.84 -8.58
N VAL A 112 3.82 16.82 -9.37
CA VAL A 112 3.05 17.95 -8.85
C VAL A 112 1.63 17.54 -8.46
N ARG A 113 0.99 16.70 -9.27
CA ARG A 113 -0.38 16.20 -9.05
C ARG A 113 -0.49 14.75 -9.47
N ALA A 114 -1.30 13.96 -8.76
CA ALA A 114 -1.51 12.54 -9.06
C ALA A 114 -2.99 12.12 -9.00
N HIS A 115 -3.30 11.05 -9.70
CA HIS A 115 -4.47 10.22 -9.42
C HIS A 115 -4.14 9.37 -8.18
N VAL A 116 -4.83 9.57 -7.08
CA VAL A 116 -4.60 8.85 -5.83
C VAL A 116 -5.51 7.65 -5.75
N VAL A 117 -4.94 6.47 -5.54
CA VAL A 117 -5.68 5.22 -5.32
C VAL A 117 -5.32 4.70 -3.93
N GLY A 118 -6.26 4.78 -3.01
CA GLY A 118 -6.05 4.39 -1.61
C GLY A 118 -6.89 3.17 -1.21
N ARG A 119 -6.28 2.20 -0.55
CA ARG A 119 -6.95 1.02 -0.01
C ARG A 119 -7.04 1.08 1.50
N SER A 120 -8.24 0.83 2.07
CA SER A 120 -8.48 0.83 3.53
C SER A 120 -7.97 2.13 4.17
N MET A 121 -7.05 2.09 5.14
CA MET A 121 -6.40 3.27 5.72
C MET A 121 -5.78 4.18 4.66
N GLY A 122 -5.20 3.63 3.59
CA GLY A 122 -4.68 4.42 2.48
C GLY A 122 -5.75 5.24 1.75
N GLY A 123 -7.00 4.79 1.76
CA GLY A 123 -8.12 5.58 1.29
C GLY A 123 -8.49 6.72 2.26
N MET A 124 -8.34 6.53 3.57
CA MET A 124 -8.49 7.61 4.56
C MET A 124 -7.40 8.67 4.37
N VAL A 125 -6.15 8.24 4.18
CA VAL A 125 -5.02 9.14 3.83
C VAL A 125 -5.32 9.92 2.56
N GLY A 126 -5.81 9.25 1.51
CA GLY A 126 -6.21 9.90 0.26
C GLY A 126 -7.32 10.93 0.42
N GLN A 127 -8.27 10.71 1.36
CA GLN A 127 -9.30 11.70 1.69
C GLN A 127 -8.69 12.93 2.38
N VAL A 128 -7.76 12.73 3.32
CA VAL A 128 -7.02 13.83 3.96
C VAL A 128 -6.22 14.60 2.90
N MET A 129 -5.51 13.91 2.00
CA MET A 129 -4.83 14.58 0.87
C MET A 129 -5.79 15.42 0.03
N ALA A 130 -7.01 14.93 -0.25
CA ALA A 130 -7.98 15.67 -1.05
C ALA A 130 -8.56 16.89 -0.31
N LEU A 131 -8.55 16.90 1.02
CA LEU A 131 -9.01 18.01 1.84
C LEU A 131 -7.91 19.04 2.09
N ASP A 132 -6.74 18.59 2.51
CA ASP A 132 -5.67 19.45 3.00
C ASP A 132 -4.63 19.80 1.90
N HIS A 133 -4.53 18.94 0.87
CA HIS A 133 -3.62 19.08 -0.28
C HIS A 133 -4.36 18.94 -1.61
N ALA A 134 -5.53 19.61 -1.74
CA ALA A 134 -6.41 19.47 -2.90
C ALA A 134 -5.74 19.78 -4.26
N ASP A 135 -4.75 20.65 -4.26
CA ASP A 135 -3.94 20.98 -5.42
C ASP A 135 -3.02 19.84 -5.88
N ARG A 136 -2.78 18.84 -5.02
CA ARG A 136 -1.95 17.66 -5.31
C ARG A 136 -2.76 16.49 -5.88
N VAL A 137 -4.09 16.51 -5.79
CA VAL A 137 -4.98 15.41 -6.17
C VAL A 137 -5.72 15.74 -7.47
N ILE A 138 -5.59 14.89 -8.49
CA ILE A 138 -6.36 14.97 -9.74
C ILE A 138 -7.70 14.25 -9.55
N THR A 139 -7.64 13.00 -9.12
CA THR A 139 -8.80 12.17 -8.75
C THR A 139 -8.46 11.32 -7.54
N LEU A 140 -9.48 10.92 -6.79
CA LEU A 140 -9.36 10.01 -5.67
C LEU A 140 -10.19 8.75 -5.93
N THR A 141 -9.56 7.58 -5.84
CA THR A 141 -10.21 6.28 -5.90
C THR A 141 -10.07 5.58 -4.55
N LEU A 142 -11.18 5.21 -3.95
CA LEU A 142 -11.25 4.55 -2.66
C LEU A 142 -11.59 3.07 -2.84
N LEU A 143 -10.72 2.19 -2.33
CA LEU A 143 -10.92 0.74 -2.33
C LEU A 143 -11.11 0.26 -0.89
N CYS A 144 -12.28 -0.33 -0.56
CA CYS A 144 -12.62 -0.83 0.76
C CYS A 144 -12.23 0.14 1.90
N SER A 145 -12.61 1.40 1.78
CA SER A 145 -12.28 2.47 2.70
C SER A 145 -13.55 3.18 3.19
N SER A 146 -13.40 3.94 4.27
CA SER A 146 -14.45 4.76 4.88
C SER A 146 -13.89 6.16 5.19
N PRO A 147 -14.72 7.14 5.58
CA PRO A 147 -14.22 8.44 6.01
C PRO A 147 -13.50 8.42 7.37
N GLY A 148 -13.46 7.29 8.05
CA GLY A 148 -12.81 7.13 9.35
C GLY A 148 -13.64 6.31 10.33
N LEU A 149 -13.11 6.19 11.54
CA LEU A 149 -13.81 5.54 12.65
C LEU A 149 -14.72 6.56 13.36
N GLY A 150 -15.86 6.09 13.89
CA GLY A 150 -16.73 6.87 14.77
C GLY A 150 -17.92 7.55 14.08
N ASP A 151 -18.18 7.31 12.81
CA ASP A 151 -19.43 7.72 12.16
C ASP A 151 -20.49 6.63 12.34
N GLU A 152 -21.37 6.82 13.33
CA GLU A 152 -22.45 5.87 13.65
C GLU A 152 -23.51 5.74 12.54
N SER A 153 -23.51 6.62 11.54
CA SER A 153 -24.42 6.53 10.38
C SER A 153 -23.96 5.49 9.36
N LEU A 154 -22.71 5.04 9.44
CA LEU A 154 -22.14 4.04 8.56
C LEU A 154 -22.37 2.61 9.11
N PRO A 155 -22.55 1.62 8.23
CA PRO A 155 -22.60 0.23 8.67
C PRO A 155 -21.34 -0.17 9.42
N SER A 156 -21.50 -0.74 10.61
CA SER A 156 -20.36 -1.31 11.35
C SER A 156 -19.77 -2.52 10.61
N ALA A 157 -18.53 -2.84 10.93
CA ALA A 157 -17.97 -4.13 10.56
C ALA A 157 -18.78 -5.27 11.23
N ALA A 158 -18.78 -6.46 10.60
CA ALA A 158 -19.44 -7.62 11.20
C ALA A 158 -18.77 -7.99 12.54
N ASP A 159 -19.58 -8.34 13.55
CA ASP A 159 -19.08 -8.61 14.91
C ASP A 159 -17.94 -9.63 14.92
N TRP A 160 -18.07 -10.73 14.17
CA TRP A 160 -17.01 -11.74 14.07
C TRP A 160 -15.67 -11.18 13.55
N LEU A 161 -15.71 -10.16 12.67
CA LEU A 161 -14.49 -9.52 12.16
C LEU A 161 -13.86 -8.63 13.23
N VAL A 162 -14.69 -7.89 13.96
CA VAL A 162 -14.24 -7.05 15.08
C VAL A 162 -13.57 -7.91 16.15
N ASP A 163 -14.21 -9.01 16.55
CA ASP A 163 -13.68 -9.95 17.54
C ASP A 163 -12.33 -10.54 17.08
N ARG A 164 -12.26 -10.97 15.82
CA ARG A 164 -11.04 -11.58 15.28
C ARG A 164 -9.88 -10.58 15.14
N MET A 165 -10.18 -9.33 14.77
CA MET A 165 -9.17 -8.26 14.72
C MET A 165 -8.70 -7.91 16.13
N ALA A 166 -9.58 -7.87 17.13
CA ALA A 166 -9.21 -7.66 18.52
C ALA A 166 -8.32 -8.78 19.05
N GLU A 167 -8.65 -10.06 18.79
CA GLU A 167 -7.80 -11.20 19.13
C GLU A 167 -6.39 -11.06 18.55
N ARG A 168 -6.29 -10.64 17.28
CA ARG A 168 -5.00 -10.42 16.62
C ARG A 168 -4.20 -9.30 17.27
N LEU A 169 -4.84 -8.19 17.59
CA LEU A 169 -4.18 -7.02 18.18
C LEU A 169 -3.52 -7.33 19.53
N PHE A 170 -4.12 -8.23 20.30
CA PHE A 170 -3.61 -8.63 21.61
C PHE A 170 -2.80 -9.93 21.61
N ALA A 171 -2.70 -10.60 20.46
CA ALA A 171 -1.90 -11.81 20.35
C ALA A 171 -0.39 -11.46 20.29
N PRO A 172 0.47 -12.30 20.89
CA PRO A 172 1.91 -12.11 20.74
C PRO A 172 2.30 -12.27 19.25
N PRO A 173 3.26 -11.47 18.76
CA PRO A 173 3.72 -11.60 17.38
C PRO A 173 4.32 -12.98 17.13
N PRO A 174 4.12 -13.58 15.95
CA PRO A 174 4.67 -14.88 15.59
C PRO A 174 6.21 -14.93 15.69
N ALA A 175 6.74 -16.03 16.23
CA ALA A 175 8.15 -16.15 16.53
C ALA A 175 9.01 -16.47 15.29
N ASP A 176 8.54 -17.37 14.41
CA ASP A 176 9.31 -17.83 13.27
C ASP A 176 8.71 -17.39 11.92
N HIS A 177 9.49 -17.60 10.85
CA HIS A 177 9.10 -17.19 9.49
C HIS A 177 7.82 -17.88 9.01
N ALA A 178 7.62 -19.17 9.28
CA ALA A 178 6.46 -19.90 8.81
C ALA A 178 5.18 -19.43 9.52
N GLU A 179 5.27 -19.18 10.81
CA GLU A 179 4.18 -18.62 11.62
C GLU A 179 3.82 -17.21 11.15
N ARG A 180 4.82 -16.37 10.81
CA ARG A 180 4.59 -15.01 10.27
C ARG A 180 3.86 -15.06 8.93
N VAL A 181 4.28 -15.94 8.03
CA VAL A 181 3.59 -16.13 6.75
C VAL A 181 2.16 -16.60 6.97
N ALA A 182 1.93 -17.57 7.87
CA ALA A 182 0.59 -18.06 8.20
C ALA A 182 -0.29 -16.94 8.79
N TRP A 183 0.28 -16.11 9.66
CA TRP A 183 -0.37 -14.94 10.25
C TRP A 183 -0.85 -13.94 9.19
N MET A 184 -0.04 -13.65 8.18
CA MET A 184 -0.40 -12.76 7.08
C MET A 184 -1.43 -13.38 6.13
N VAL A 185 -1.35 -14.69 5.90
CA VAL A 185 -2.35 -15.43 5.10
C VAL A 185 -3.71 -15.41 5.78
N GLU A 186 -3.78 -15.63 7.08
CA GLU A 186 -5.01 -15.55 7.85
C GLU A 186 -5.66 -14.17 7.75
N LEU A 187 -4.88 -13.09 7.86
CA LEU A 187 -5.37 -11.73 7.67
C LEU A 187 -5.99 -11.54 6.30
N ASP A 188 -5.32 -12.02 5.25
CA ASP A 188 -5.84 -11.99 3.88
C ASP A 188 -7.15 -12.76 3.72
N GLU A 189 -7.28 -13.91 4.38
CA GLU A 189 -8.48 -14.75 4.32
C GLU A 189 -9.68 -14.09 5.00
N MET A 190 -9.45 -13.36 6.10
CA MET A 190 -10.51 -12.62 6.81
C MET A 190 -11.18 -11.56 5.93
N PHE A 191 -10.41 -10.92 5.05
CA PHE A 191 -10.91 -9.90 4.12
C PHE A 191 -11.23 -10.43 2.72
N ALA A 192 -11.11 -11.73 2.50
CA ALA A 192 -11.33 -12.32 1.19
C ALA A 192 -12.80 -12.32 0.78
N GLY A 193 -13.07 -11.76 -0.39
CA GLY A 193 -14.38 -11.91 -1.03
C GLY A 193 -14.48 -13.26 -1.76
N SER A 194 -15.71 -13.79 -1.88
CA SER A 194 -15.98 -15.04 -2.59
C SER A 194 -16.04 -14.91 -4.11
N ARG A 195 -16.26 -13.68 -4.62
CA ARG A 195 -16.49 -13.45 -6.06
C ARG A 195 -15.21 -13.55 -6.91
N TYR A 196 -14.08 -13.21 -6.34
CA TYR A 196 -12.77 -13.25 -7.00
C TYR A 196 -11.79 -14.01 -6.10
N PRO A 197 -11.85 -15.34 -6.10
CA PRO A 197 -11.04 -16.13 -5.20
C PRO A 197 -9.55 -16.03 -5.56
N VAL A 198 -8.74 -15.77 -4.56
CA VAL A 198 -7.29 -15.88 -4.61
C VAL A 198 -6.90 -17.24 -4.05
N THR A 199 -6.02 -17.97 -4.71
CA THR A 199 -5.60 -19.29 -4.23
C THR A 199 -4.74 -19.17 -2.97
N THR A 200 -4.79 -20.15 -2.08
CA THR A 200 -3.92 -20.20 -0.90
C THR A 200 -2.44 -20.11 -1.27
N ALA A 201 -2.03 -20.72 -2.38
CA ALA A 201 -0.65 -20.65 -2.87
C ALA A 201 -0.23 -19.23 -3.25
N GLU A 202 -1.13 -18.42 -3.81
CA GLU A 202 -0.86 -17.00 -4.11
C GLU A 202 -0.77 -16.17 -2.84
N ARG A 203 -1.66 -16.41 -1.86
CA ARG A 203 -1.60 -15.74 -0.55
C ARG A 203 -0.29 -16.02 0.15
N ILE A 204 0.13 -17.29 0.21
CA ILE A 204 1.42 -17.68 0.81
C ILE A 204 2.58 -16.96 0.11
N ARG A 205 2.60 -16.92 -1.24
CA ARG A 205 3.67 -16.22 -1.96
C ARG A 205 3.71 -14.72 -1.63
N THR A 206 2.56 -14.07 -1.58
CA THR A 206 2.48 -12.64 -1.25
C THR A 206 2.93 -12.38 0.19
N ALA A 207 2.44 -13.17 1.14
CA ALA A 207 2.82 -13.06 2.54
C ALA A 207 4.32 -13.33 2.76
N ALA A 208 4.89 -14.35 2.09
CA ALA A 208 6.31 -14.66 2.19
C ALA A 208 7.19 -13.49 1.72
N VAL A 209 6.82 -12.85 0.60
CA VAL A 209 7.54 -11.67 0.09
C VAL A 209 7.55 -10.53 1.12
N GLU A 210 6.43 -10.28 1.80
CA GLU A 210 6.35 -9.23 2.82
C GLU A 210 7.19 -9.58 4.05
N VAL A 211 7.08 -10.81 4.55
CA VAL A 211 7.84 -11.28 5.71
C VAL A 211 9.35 -11.30 5.45
N GLU A 212 9.79 -11.73 4.24
CA GLU A 212 11.19 -11.71 3.84
C GLU A 212 11.72 -10.28 3.67
N ARG A 213 10.87 -9.37 3.17
CA ARG A 213 11.25 -7.98 2.91
C ARG A 213 11.45 -7.19 4.20
N CYS A 214 10.53 -7.29 5.12
CA CYS A 214 10.63 -6.68 6.45
C CYS A 214 9.51 -7.23 7.34
N TRP A 215 9.85 -7.58 8.55
CA TRP A 215 8.89 -7.89 9.59
C TRP A 215 9.06 -6.92 10.76
N TYR A 216 8.04 -6.09 11.00
CA TYR A 216 8.02 -5.13 12.10
C TYR A 216 6.70 -5.24 12.87
N PRO A 217 6.64 -6.10 13.91
CA PRO A 217 5.39 -6.42 14.61
C PRO A 217 4.91 -5.31 15.55
N GLU A 218 5.69 -4.25 15.72
CA GLU A 218 5.39 -3.12 16.61
C GLU A 218 4.73 -1.94 15.88
N SER A 219 4.45 -2.09 14.59
CA SER A 219 3.82 -1.06 13.74
C SER A 219 2.32 -0.92 13.98
#